data_5eb580ae8564f8eabc5ee43f08a36731
#
_entry.id   5eb580ae8564f8eabc5ee43f08a36731
#
_cell.length_a   1.000
_cell.length_b   1.000
_cell.length_c   1.000
_cell.angle_alpha   90.00
_cell.angle_beta   90.00
_cell.angle_gamma   90.00
#
_symmetry.space_group_name_H-M   'P 1'
#
loop_
_entity.id
_entity.type
_entity.pdbx_description
1 polymer ?
#
loop_
_entity_poly.entity_id
_entity_poly.type
_entity_poly.pdbx_seq_one_letter_code
_entity_poly.pdbx_strand_id
1 'polypeptide(L)'
;MLPQNKLQDVFFTCLMAFVMVYAMICYNISLSVGGLQNYVFLAAFSEIIIMWPIAVVLELLFVGKLAQILAFRFVTPRKDPMIMMILAISSMSVCLMCPLMSLAATILFKNAGSQFVSVWLQTTAFNFPMALCWQIFFAGPFVRNLFGMLVKVFGKK
;
A
#
# COMPACT_ATOMS: atom_id res chain seq x y z
N MET A 1 -4.76 17.13 3.53
CA MET A 1 -4.12 17.85 2.39
C MET A 1 -3.65 16.83 1.36
N LEU A 2 -3.70 17.17 0.09
CA LEU A 2 -3.13 16.37 -1.01
C LEU A 2 -1.81 17.04 -1.47
N PRO A 3 -0.85 16.27 -2.00
CA PRO A 3 0.40 16.82 -2.50
C PRO A 3 0.15 17.80 -3.66
N GLN A 4 0.85 18.93 -3.65
CA GLN A 4 0.73 19.99 -4.66
C GLN A 4 1.91 20.02 -5.63
N ASN A 5 3.03 19.40 -5.26
CA ASN A 5 4.26 19.36 -6.04
C ASN A 5 4.71 17.91 -6.25
N LYS A 6 5.46 17.64 -7.32
CA LYS A 6 6.00 16.30 -7.62
C LYS A 6 6.85 15.72 -6.47
N LEU A 7 7.63 16.56 -5.77
CA LEU A 7 8.41 16.13 -4.62
C LEU A 7 7.50 15.74 -3.42
N GLN A 8 6.43 16.49 -3.20
CA GLN A 8 5.44 16.17 -2.18
C GLN A 8 4.69 14.89 -2.50
N ASP A 9 4.41 14.64 -3.79
CA ASP A 9 3.76 13.42 -4.24
C ASP A 9 4.64 12.19 -4.02
N VAL A 10 5.92 12.26 -4.38
CA VAL A 10 6.88 11.20 -4.11
C VAL A 10 7.02 10.94 -2.60
N PHE A 11 7.14 11.99 -1.79
CA PHE A 11 7.25 11.86 -0.34
C PHE A 11 5.98 11.25 0.28
N PHE A 12 4.80 11.69 -0.17
CA PHE A 12 3.53 11.12 0.24
C PHE A 12 3.43 9.63 -0.12
N THR A 13 3.83 9.27 -1.35
CA THR A 13 3.86 7.89 -1.83
C THR A 13 4.82 7.03 -1.00
N CYS A 14 6.02 7.52 -0.69
CA CYS A 14 6.98 6.81 0.15
C CYS A 14 6.42 6.53 1.55
N LEU A 15 5.76 7.52 2.15
CA LEU A 15 5.17 7.41 3.48
C LEU A 15 3.98 6.44 3.48
N MET A 16 3.11 6.54 2.46
CA MET A 16 1.96 5.64 2.30
C MET A 16 2.42 4.20 2.08
N ALA A 17 3.39 4.00 1.17
CA ALA A 17 3.96 2.68 0.91
C ALA A 17 4.60 2.09 2.16
N PHE A 18 5.31 2.87 2.96
CA PHE A 18 5.91 2.40 4.21
C PHE A 18 4.86 1.85 5.17
N VAL A 19 3.81 2.64 5.46
CA VAL A 19 2.74 2.24 6.39
C VAL A 19 1.98 1.01 5.89
N MET A 20 1.69 0.95 4.59
CA MET A 20 1.00 -0.18 3.98
C MET A 20 1.84 -1.45 3.99
N VAL A 21 3.08 -1.37 3.52
CA VAL A 21 3.97 -2.53 3.40
C VAL A 21 4.32 -3.09 4.77
N TYR A 22 4.61 -2.24 5.76
CA TYR A 22 4.89 -2.69 7.12
C TYR A 22 3.72 -3.49 7.73
N ALA A 23 2.50 -2.95 7.64
CA ALA A 23 1.32 -3.65 8.15
C ALA A 23 1.07 -4.98 7.43
N MET A 24 1.25 -5.00 6.11
CA MET A 24 1.04 -6.22 5.31
C MET A 24 2.10 -7.29 5.58
N ILE A 25 3.36 -6.90 5.81
CA ILE A 25 4.41 -7.85 6.22
C ILE A 25 4.08 -8.44 7.59
N CYS A 26 3.75 -7.61 8.58
CA CYS A 26 3.32 -8.08 9.90
C CYS A 26 2.14 -9.07 9.80
N TYR A 27 1.17 -8.76 8.96
CA TYR A 27 0.02 -9.63 8.72
C TYR A 27 0.43 -10.97 8.10
N ASN A 28 1.26 -10.95 7.05
CA ASN A 28 1.72 -12.18 6.39
C ASN A 28 2.56 -13.07 7.31
N ILE A 29 3.48 -12.48 8.09
CA ILE A 29 4.28 -13.24 9.07
C ILE A 29 3.35 -13.82 10.13
N SER A 30 2.38 -13.06 10.64
CA SER A 30 1.40 -13.54 11.62
C SER A 30 0.60 -14.73 11.10
N LEU A 31 0.19 -14.71 9.84
CA LEU A 31 -0.50 -15.86 9.22
C LEU A 31 0.40 -17.10 9.12
N SER A 32 1.68 -16.90 8.83
CA SER A 32 2.62 -18.02 8.68
C SER A 32 2.96 -18.71 10.01
N VAL A 33 2.95 -17.95 11.13
CA VAL A 33 3.26 -18.47 12.47
C VAL A 33 2.03 -18.81 13.30
N GLY A 34 0.82 -18.61 12.73
CA GLY A 34 -0.44 -18.97 13.39
C GLY A 34 -0.95 -17.94 14.41
N GLY A 35 -0.41 -16.71 14.42
CA GLY A 35 -0.90 -15.64 15.29
C GLY A 35 0.05 -14.45 15.41
N LEU A 36 -0.47 -13.34 15.92
CA LEU A 36 0.31 -12.12 16.16
C LEU A 36 1.15 -12.28 17.42
N GLN A 37 2.47 -12.21 17.30
CA GLN A 37 3.44 -12.28 18.39
C GLN A 37 4.38 -11.06 18.35
N ASN A 38 4.95 -10.70 19.50
CA ASN A 38 5.79 -9.51 19.60
C ASN A 38 7.01 -9.51 18.67
N TYR A 39 7.60 -10.68 18.40
CA TYR A 39 8.74 -10.77 17.49
C TYR A 39 8.38 -10.48 16.01
N VAL A 40 7.09 -10.61 15.64
CA VAL A 40 6.62 -10.33 14.27
C VAL A 40 6.95 -8.89 13.86
N PHE A 41 6.79 -7.95 14.79
CA PHE A 41 7.10 -6.54 14.54
C PHE A 41 8.58 -6.30 14.24
N LEU A 42 9.46 -7.05 14.91
CA LEU A 42 10.92 -6.98 14.66
C LEU A 42 11.30 -7.71 13.38
N ALA A 43 10.73 -8.88 13.13
CA ALA A 43 10.95 -9.64 11.90
C ALA A 43 10.52 -8.86 10.65
N ALA A 44 9.44 -8.09 10.75
CA ALA A 44 8.97 -7.25 9.64
C ALA A 44 10.00 -6.21 9.18
N PHE A 45 10.90 -5.75 10.04
CA PHE A 45 11.97 -4.82 9.65
C PHE A 45 12.99 -5.42 8.68
N SER A 46 13.22 -6.71 8.72
CA SER A 46 14.13 -7.37 7.78
C SER A 46 13.54 -7.45 6.36
N GLU A 47 12.25 -7.68 6.26
CA GLU A 47 11.57 -7.78 4.96
C GLU A 47 11.25 -6.41 4.34
N ILE A 48 10.98 -5.40 5.18
CA ILE A 48 10.59 -4.06 4.69
C ILE A 48 11.71 -3.39 3.91
N ILE A 49 12.97 -3.67 4.23
CA ILE A 49 14.14 -3.10 3.54
C ILE A 49 14.11 -3.45 2.04
N ILE A 50 13.59 -4.61 1.69
CA ILE A 50 13.47 -5.09 0.30
C ILE A 50 12.10 -4.71 -0.28
N MET A 51 11.04 -4.95 0.47
CA MET A 51 9.66 -4.81 -0.04
C MET A 51 9.22 -3.35 -0.19
N TRP A 52 9.68 -2.44 0.66
CA TRP A 52 9.32 -1.03 0.58
C TRP A 52 9.84 -0.34 -0.69
N PRO A 53 11.13 -0.45 -1.08
CA PRO A 53 11.59 0.11 -2.36
C PRO A 53 10.84 -0.45 -3.58
N ILE A 54 10.55 -1.75 -3.58
CA ILE A 54 9.76 -2.40 -4.64
C ILE A 54 8.37 -1.76 -4.71
N ALA A 55 7.71 -1.58 -3.57
CA ALA A 55 6.39 -0.97 -3.51
C ALA A 55 6.39 0.47 -4.03
N VAL A 56 7.37 1.29 -3.63
CA VAL A 56 7.50 2.68 -4.08
C VAL A 56 7.72 2.74 -5.59
N VAL A 57 8.59 1.92 -6.13
CA VAL A 57 8.87 1.87 -7.58
C VAL A 57 7.63 1.44 -8.36
N LEU A 58 6.92 0.40 -7.92
CA LEU A 58 5.69 -0.06 -8.55
C LEU A 58 4.60 1.01 -8.52
N GLU A 59 4.41 1.68 -7.39
CA GLU A 59 3.40 2.73 -7.23
C GLU A 59 3.70 3.92 -8.16
N LEU A 60 4.94 4.40 -8.19
CA LEU A 60 5.32 5.55 -9.00
C LEU A 60 5.32 5.28 -10.51
N LEU A 61 5.72 4.09 -10.95
CA LEU A 61 5.86 3.76 -12.37
C LEU A 61 4.55 3.30 -13.00
N PHE A 62 3.80 2.43 -12.31
CA PHE A 62 2.67 1.72 -12.90
C PHE A 62 1.36 1.96 -12.15
N VAL A 63 1.32 1.65 -10.87
CA VAL A 63 0.08 1.54 -10.11
C VAL A 63 -0.61 2.89 -9.96
N GLY A 64 0.11 3.95 -9.60
CA GLY A 64 -0.47 5.27 -9.36
C GLY A 64 -1.22 5.83 -10.55
N LYS A 65 -0.65 5.73 -11.76
CA LYS A 65 -1.30 6.19 -13.01
C LYS A 65 -2.49 5.31 -13.39
N LEU A 66 -2.32 3.98 -13.32
CA LEU A 66 -3.38 3.02 -13.64
C LEU A 66 -4.55 3.12 -12.66
N ALA A 67 -4.27 3.24 -11.38
CA ALA A 67 -5.29 3.42 -10.35
C ALA A 67 -6.12 4.68 -10.57
N GLN A 68 -5.49 5.79 -10.94
CA GLN A 68 -6.21 7.02 -11.29
C GLN A 68 -7.10 6.85 -12.53
N ILE A 69 -6.58 6.25 -13.60
CA ILE A 69 -7.34 6.00 -14.83
C ILE A 69 -8.55 5.12 -14.54
N LEU A 70 -8.36 4.05 -13.77
CA LEU A 70 -9.45 3.13 -13.41
C LEU A 70 -10.46 3.81 -12.48
N ALA A 71 -10.01 4.55 -11.48
CA ALA A 71 -10.88 5.27 -10.54
C ALA A 71 -11.77 6.28 -11.26
N PHE A 72 -11.24 7.01 -12.23
CA PHE A 72 -12.00 8.01 -13.00
C PHE A 72 -13.05 7.41 -13.97
N ARG A 73 -13.09 6.10 -14.12
CA ARG A 73 -14.23 5.43 -14.76
C ARG A 73 -15.46 5.36 -13.86
N PHE A 74 -15.26 5.36 -12.54
CA PHE A 74 -16.35 5.23 -11.55
C PHE A 74 -16.72 6.56 -10.91
N VAL A 75 -15.77 7.50 -10.85
CA VAL A 75 -15.95 8.79 -10.19
C VAL A 75 -15.59 9.90 -11.16
N THR A 76 -16.49 10.88 -11.29
CA THR A 76 -16.30 12.02 -12.21
C THR A 76 -15.61 13.18 -11.46
N PRO A 77 -14.38 13.59 -11.87
CA PRO A 77 -13.74 14.77 -11.34
C PRO A 77 -14.66 16.00 -11.48
N ARG A 78 -14.78 16.79 -10.43
CA ARG A 78 -15.63 18.00 -10.33
C ARG A 78 -17.13 17.79 -10.05
N LYS A 79 -17.69 16.58 -10.21
CA LYS A 79 -19.09 16.29 -9.86
C LYS A 79 -19.20 15.60 -8.51
N ASP A 80 -18.29 14.69 -8.22
CA ASP A 80 -18.31 13.89 -7.00
C ASP A 80 -17.47 14.52 -5.89
N PRO A 81 -17.85 14.31 -4.61
CA PRO A 81 -17.08 14.82 -3.48
C PRO A 81 -15.64 14.29 -3.48
N MET A 82 -14.71 15.13 -3.05
CA MET A 82 -13.28 14.79 -3.00
C MET A 82 -12.99 13.48 -2.23
N ILE A 83 -13.81 13.17 -1.22
CA ILE A 83 -13.70 11.94 -0.44
C ILE A 83 -13.94 10.70 -1.30
N MET A 84 -14.93 10.72 -2.20
CA MET A 84 -15.21 9.60 -3.12
C MET A 84 -14.08 9.39 -4.12
N MET A 85 -13.51 10.47 -4.64
CA MET A 85 -12.33 10.39 -5.51
C MET A 85 -11.15 9.73 -4.80
N ILE A 86 -10.88 10.15 -3.58
CA ILE A 86 -9.80 9.60 -2.76
C ILE A 86 -10.02 8.11 -2.48
N LEU A 87 -11.24 7.72 -2.09
CA LEU A 87 -11.58 6.33 -1.83
C LEU A 87 -11.48 5.47 -3.09
N ALA A 88 -11.98 5.97 -4.23
CA ALA A 88 -11.90 5.26 -5.51
C ALA A 88 -10.44 5.04 -5.95
N ILE A 89 -9.60 6.07 -5.90
CA ILE A 89 -8.19 5.95 -6.26
C ILE A 89 -7.47 4.99 -5.30
N SER A 90 -7.69 5.13 -3.99
CA SER A 90 -7.09 4.24 -2.98
C SER A 90 -7.51 2.78 -3.18
N SER A 91 -8.79 2.52 -3.46
CA SER A 91 -9.29 1.16 -3.70
C SER A 91 -8.70 0.55 -4.97
N MET A 92 -8.61 1.33 -6.05
CA MET A 92 -7.97 0.87 -7.29
C MET A 92 -6.48 0.63 -7.14
N SER A 93 -5.79 1.48 -6.37
CA SER A 93 -4.38 1.26 -6.02
C SER A 93 -4.18 -0.06 -5.28
N VAL A 94 -5.00 -0.37 -4.27
CA VAL A 94 -4.95 -1.65 -3.56
C VAL A 94 -5.25 -2.83 -4.49
N CYS A 95 -6.25 -2.72 -5.37
CA CYS A 95 -6.59 -3.77 -6.35
C CYS A 95 -5.42 -4.14 -7.26
N LEU A 96 -4.62 -3.16 -7.66
CA LEU A 96 -3.44 -3.37 -8.51
C LEU A 96 -2.21 -3.79 -7.70
N MET A 97 -1.99 -3.13 -6.56
CA MET A 97 -0.81 -3.32 -5.74
C MET A 97 -0.79 -4.66 -5.02
N CYS A 98 -1.97 -5.12 -4.53
CA CYS A 98 -2.07 -6.34 -3.75
C CYS A 98 -1.58 -7.59 -4.51
N PRO A 99 -2.01 -7.89 -5.75
CA PRO A 99 -1.48 -9.03 -6.49
C PRO A 99 0.00 -8.89 -6.86
N LEU A 100 0.47 -7.67 -7.17
CA LEU A 100 1.87 -7.42 -7.50
C LEU A 100 2.79 -7.62 -6.29
N MET A 101 2.42 -7.08 -5.14
CA MET A 101 3.20 -7.23 -3.90
C MET A 101 3.13 -8.67 -3.37
N SER A 102 1.98 -9.34 -3.50
CA SER A 102 1.85 -10.76 -3.15
C SER A 102 2.70 -11.65 -4.08
N LEU A 103 2.83 -11.27 -5.36
CA LEU A 103 3.75 -11.93 -6.29
C LEU A 103 5.21 -11.76 -5.86
N ALA A 104 5.63 -10.54 -5.57
CA ALA A 104 6.97 -10.23 -5.08
C ALA A 104 7.28 -10.99 -3.77
N ALA A 105 6.36 -10.98 -2.81
CA ALA A 105 6.51 -11.72 -1.56
C ALA A 105 6.62 -13.24 -1.77
N THR A 106 5.84 -13.79 -2.71
CA THR A 106 5.89 -15.22 -3.03
C THR A 106 7.23 -15.61 -3.66
N ILE A 107 7.77 -14.77 -4.53
CA ILE A 107 9.08 -15.01 -5.17
C ILE A 107 10.23 -14.90 -4.16
N LEU A 108 10.20 -13.87 -3.31
CA LEU A 108 11.34 -13.53 -2.45
C LEU A 108 11.37 -14.31 -1.14
N PHE A 109 10.21 -14.60 -0.55
CA PHE A 109 10.13 -15.13 0.82
C PHE A 109 9.44 -16.48 0.93
N LYS A 110 8.60 -16.84 -0.04
CA LYS A 110 7.88 -18.13 -0.03
C LYS A 110 8.46 -19.07 -1.07
N ASN A 111 9.32 -19.99 -0.69
CA ASN A 111 9.87 -21.01 -1.59
C ASN A 111 8.77 -21.96 -2.11
N ALA A 112 7.87 -21.43 -2.93
CA ALA A 112 6.63 -22.10 -3.35
C ALA A 112 6.84 -23.24 -4.39
N GLY A 113 8.01 -23.35 -5.01
CA GLY A 113 8.34 -24.41 -5.96
C GLY A 113 7.28 -24.63 -7.04
N SER A 114 6.79 -25.85 -7.17
CA SER A 114 5.75 -26.22 -8.15
C SER A 114 4.34 -25.68 -7.83
N GLN A 115 4.10 -25.21 -6.60
CA GLN A 115 2.82 -24.66 -6.16
C GLN A 115 2.77 -23.14 -6.19
N PHE A 116 3.68 -22.51 -6.92
CA PHE A 116 3.83 -21.05 -6.98
C PHE A 116 2.51 -20.30 -7.23
N VAL A 117 1.76 -20.70 -8.25
CA VAL A 117 0.50 -20.04 -8.63
C VAL A 117 -0.55 -20.15 -7.53
N SER A 118 -0.68 -21.31 -6.91
CA SER A 118 -1.63 -21.54 -5.81
C SER A 118 -1.29 -20.70 -4.58
N VAL A 119 -0.02 -20.66 -4.20
CA VAL A 119 0.47 -19.87 -3.07
C VAL A 119 0.31 -18.37 -3.33
N TRP A 120 0.60 -17.90 -4.53
CA TRP A 120 0.41 -16.52 -4.94
C TRP A 120 -1.06 -16.09 -4.88
N LEU A 121 -1.97 -16.88 -5.50
CA LEU A 121 -3.40 -16.59 -5.49
C LEU A 121 -3.98 -16.62 -4.07
N GLN A 122 -3.62 -17.62 -3.28
CA GLN A 122 -4.04 -17.70 -1.88
C GLN A 122 -3.55 -16.50 -1.07
N THR A 123 -2.28 -16.12 -1.22
CA THR A 123 -1.71 -14.94 -0.54
C THR A 123 -2.44 -13.67 -0.96
N THR A 124 -2.73 -13.50 -2.24
CA THR A 124 -3.48 -12.35 -2.76
C THR A 124 -4.89 -12.30 -2.19
N ALA A 125 -5.59 -13.45 -2.15
CA ALA A 125 -6.95 -13.52 -1.63
C ALA A 125 -7.05 -13.16 -0.13
N PHE A 126 -6.08 -13.57 0.68
CA PHE A 126 -6.03 -13.21 2.10
C PHE A 126 -5.59 -11.76 2.33
N ASN A 127 -4.64 -11.29 1.52
CA ASN A 127 -4.10 -9.94 1.66
C ASN A 127 -5.08 -8.85 1.20
N PHE A 128 -5.90 -9.13 0.19
CA PHE A 128 -6.76 -8.14 -0.44
C PHE A 128 -7.75 -7.47 0.54
N PRO A 129 -8.61 -8.20 1.30
CA PRO A 129 -9.55 -7.57 2.22
C PRO A 129 -8.84 -6.84 3.35
N MET A 130 -7.74 -7.38 3.86
CA MET A 130 -6.96 -6.73 4.91
C MET A 130 -6.31 -5.43 4.40
N ALA A 131 -5.68 -5.47 3.22
CA ALA A 131 -5.06 -4.30 2.62
C ALA A 131 -6.09 -3.19 2.34
N LEU A 132 -7.27 -3.57 1.85
CA LEU A 132 -8.34 -2.61 1.55
C LEU A 132 -8.89 -1.94 2.82
N CYS A 133 -9.20 -2.72 3.84
CA CYS A 133 -9.63 -2.18 5.14
C CYS A 133 -8.55 -1.30 5.77
N TRP A 134 -7.31 -1.76 5.79
CA TRP A 134 -6.19 -1.01 6.34
C TRP A 134 -5.97 0.32 5.61
N GLN A 135 -6.03 0.30 4.28
CA GLN A 135 -5.88 1.50 3.44
C GLN A 135 -6.97 2.53 3.72
N ILE A 136 -8.24 2.09 3.77
CA ILE A 136 -9.37 3.01 3.88
C ILE A 136 -9.49 3.59 5.29
N PHE A 137 -9.39 2.76 6.32
CA PHE A 137 -9.69 3.16 7.69
C PHE A 137 -8.49 3.66 8.47
N PHE A 138 -7.29 3.15 8.20
CA PHE A 138 -6.09 3.47 8.99
C PHE A 138 -5.04 4.22 8.18
N ALA A 139 -4.46 3.60 7.17
CA ALA A 139 -3.33 4.18 6.44
C ALA A 139 -3.70 5.49 5.73
N GLY A 140 -4.83 5.51 5.04
CA GLY A 140 -5.29 6.70 4.33
C GLY A 140 -5.44 7.93 5.21
N PRO A 141 -6.29 7.91 6.25
CA PRO A 141 -6.46 9.03 7.18
C PRO A 141 -5.17 9.38 7.92
N PHE A 142 -4.45 8.36 8.42
CA PHE A 142 -3.22 8.55 9.18
C PHE A 142 -2.14 9.28 8.38
N VAL A 143 -1.82 8.78 7.18
CA VAL A 143 -0.78 9.35 6.33
C VAL A 143 -1.14 10.74 5.85
N ARG A 144 -2.41 11.02 5.53
CA ARG A 144 -2.86 12.37 5.15
C ARG A 144 -2.73 13.37 6.27
N ASN A 145 -3.06 12.98 7.50
CA ASN A 145 -2.90 13.84 8.66
C ASN A 145 -1.43 14.10 8.95
N LEU A 146 -0.60 13.06 8.93
CA LEU A 146 0.84 13.16 9.14
C LEU A 146 1.50 14.04 8.07
N PHE A 147 1.18 13.80 6.80
CA PHE A 147 1.66 14.60 5.68
C PHE A 147 1.25 16.07 5.82
N GLY A 148 -0.01 16.33 6.19
CA GLY A 148 -0.51 17.69 6.43
C GLY A 148 0.23 18.42 7.56
N MET A 149 0.61 17.71 8.62
CA MET A 149 1.45 18.26 9.69
C MET A 149 2.88 18.58 9.21
N LEU A 150 3.49 17.65 8.49
CA LEU A 150 4.85 17.82 7.96
C LEU A 150 4.94 18.99 6.97
N VAL A 151 3.98 19.10 6.05
CA VAL A 151 3.94 20.22 5.08
C VAL A 151 3.76 21.56 5.78
N LYS A 152 2.98 21.64 6.88
CA LYS A 152 2.84 22.87 7.68
C LYS A 152 4.13 23.24 8.38
N VAL A 153 4.90 22.26 8.85
CA VAL A 153 6.17 22.51 9.57
C VAL A 153 7.27 22.92 8.59
N PHE A 154 7.40 22.23 7.45
CA PHE A 154 8.44 22.49 6.46
C PHE A 154 8.08 23.60 5.46
N GLY A 155 6.81 23.88 5.26
CA GLY A 155 6.33 24.94 4.34
C GLY A 155 6.34 26.35 4.94
N LYS A 156 6.81 26.53 6.18
CA LYS A 156 7.01 27.82 6.87
C LYS A 156 8.41 28.42 6.69
N LYS A 157 9.18 27.91 5.71
CA LYS A 157 10.46 28.52 5.34
C LYS A 157 10.38 29.19 3.98
#